data_4109984924163e8651291c5d06e56a9a
#
_entry.id   4109984924163e8651291c5d06e56a9a
#
_cell.length_a   1.000
_cell.length_b   1.000
_cell.length_c   1.000
_cell.angle_alpha   90.00
_cell.angle_beta   90.00
_cell.angle_gamma   90.00
#
_symmetry.space_group_name_H-M   'P 1'
#
loop_
_entity.id
_entity.type
_entity.pdbx_description
1 polymer ?
#
loop_
_entity_poly.entity_id
_entity_poly.type
_entity_poly.pdbx_seq_one_letter_code
_entity_poly.pdbx_strand_id
1 'polypeptide(L)'
;MTEPNRQSGENEERIIEIEIERLRPFKEHPFQVKDDKEMFLLQESIEKYGILNPLIVRPVPDGYYEIISGHRRKHAAEKLGYRKVPVIIRVLSEDDSILSMVDSNLHRERISYSEKAFAYKLKNDVLKRKSGRKKI
;
A
#
# COMPACT_ATOMS: atom_id res chain seq x y z
N MET A 1 -7.46 -7.43 31.22
CA MET A 1 -7.19 -7.23 30.77
C MET A 1 -6.69 -6.76 30.20
N THR A 2 -6.61 -6.58 29.89
CA THR A 2 -6.23 -6.31 29.29
C THR A 2 -5.60 -5.99 28.75
N GLU A 3 -5.51 -5.74 28.44
CA GLU A 3 -5.02 -5.53 27.75
C GLU A 3 -4.03 -5.30 27.59
N PRO A 4 -4.10 -5.64 27.32
CA PRO A 4 -2.83 -5.59 27.09
C PRO A 4 -2.20 -4.74 26.21
N ASN A 5 -2.20 -4.48 25.68
CA ASN A 5 -1.63 -3.75 24.85
C ASN A 5 -1.79 -2.48 24.82
N ARG A 6 -1.91 -2.07 25.61
CA ARG A 6 -2.10 -0.89 25.63
C ARG A 6 -0.98 -0.10 25.51
N GLN A 7 -0.04 -0.46 25.94
CA GLN A 7 1.14 0.24 25.78
C GLN A 7 1.37 0.51 24.39
N SER A 8 0.74 -0.15 23.63
CA SER A 8 0.87 0.03 22.26
C SER A 8 -0.05 1.08 21.72
N GLY A 9 -0.68 1.85 22.58
CA GLY A 9 -1.64 2.84 22.12
C GLY A 9 -1.08 3.77 21.09
N GLU A 10 0.13 4.26 21.27
CA GLU A 10 0.69 5.19 20.33
C GLU A 10 1.19 4.50 19.08
N ASN A 11 1.43 3.19 19.12
CA ASN A 11 1.82 2.42 17.96
C ASN A 11 0.68 1.62 17.38
N GLU A 12 -0.46 1.74 18.01
CA GLU A 12 -1.61 0.98 17.58
C GLU A 12 -2.14 1.51 16.27
N GLU A 13 -2.32 0.61 15.33
CA GLU A 13 -2.84 0.99 14.03
C GLU A 13 -4.31 0.66 13.98
N ARG A 14 -5.10 1.63 13.54
CA ARG A 14 -6.53 1.46 13.45
C ARG A 14 -6.95 1.34 12.01
N ILE A 15 -7.92 0.49 11.78
CA ILE A 15 -8.50 0.36 10.46
C ILE A 15 -9.68 1.33 10.39
N ILE A 16 -9.62 2.26 9.44
CA ILE A 16 -10.70 3.20 9.23
C ILE A 16 -11.15 3.12 7.78
N GLU A 17 -12.33 3.68 7.51
CA GLU A 17 -12.87 3.70 6.17
C GLU A 17 -12.58 5.04 5.53
N ILE A 18 -12.03 5.01 4.32
CA ILE A 18 -11.71 6.22 3.58
C ILE A 18 -12.38 6.15 2.22
N GLU A 19 -12.90 7.28 1.75
CA GLU A 19 -13.47 7.36 0.42
C GLU A 19 -12.40 7.07 -0.63
N ILE A 20 -12.74 6.24 -1.60
CA ILE A 20 -11.79 5.86 -2.64
C ILE A 20 -11.29 7.07 -3.40
N GLU A 21 -12.16 8.07 -3.59
CA GLU A 21 -11.76 9.26 -4.35
C GLU A 21 -10.66 10.05 -3.67
N ARG A 22 -10.42 9.84 -2.38
CA ARG A 22 -9.32 10.49 -1.66
C ARG A 22 -8.02 9.75 -1.76
N LEU A 23 -7.99 8.60 -2.41
CA LEU A 23 -6.80 7.77 -2.51
C LEU A 23 -6.10 8.05 -3.83
N ARG A 24 -4.78 8.17 -3.76
CA ARG A 24 -3.93 8.42 -4.93
C ARG A 24 -2.91 7.30 -5.05
N PRO A 25 -2.58 6.90 -6.29
CA PRO A 25 -1.53 5.89 -6.44
C PRO A 25 -0.19 6.48 -6.05
N PHE A 26 0.71 5.63 -5.62
CA PHE A 26 2.06 6.06 -5.33
C PHE A 26 2.70 6.54 -6.63
N LYS A 27 3.27 7.74 -6.61
CA LYS A 27 3.70 8.37 -7.85
C LYS A 27 4.81 7.61 -8.57
N GLU A 28 5.62 6.86 -7.85
CA GLU A 28 6.68 6.08 -8.44
C GLU A 28 6.37 4.59 -8.41
N HIS A 29 5.09 4.26 -8.47
CA HIS A 29 4.65 2.87 -8.38
C HIS A 29 5.07 2.11 -9.63
N PRO A 30 6.00 1.15 -9.51
CA PRO A 30 6.50 0.44 -10.68
C PRO A 30 5.64 -0.75 -11.10
N PHE A 31 4.62 -1.07 -10.33
CA PHE A 31 3.84 -2.26 -10.55
C PHE A 31 2.54 -1.93 -11.26
N GLN A 32 2.18 -2.75 -12.23
CA GLN A 32 1.00 -2.52 -13.02
C GLN A 32 -0.21 -3.21 -12.42
N VAL A 33 -1.35 -2.53 -12.47
CA VAL A 33 -2.62 -3.12 -12.08
C VAL A 33 -3.34 -3.47 -13.36
N LYS A 34 -3.60 -4.77 -13.56
CA LYS A 34 -4.18 -5.27 -14.78
C LYS A 34 -5.51 -5.95 -14.51
N ASP A 35 -6.38 -5.91 -15.50
CA ASP A 35 -7.64 -6.64 -15.45
C ASP A 35 -7.41 -8.04 -16.00
N ASP A 36 -6.67 -8.85 -15.27
CA ASP A 36 -6.33 -10.20 -15.65
C ASP A 36 -7.16 -11.19 -14.81
N LYS A 37 -6.85 -12.46 -14.99
CA LYS A 37 -7.58 -13.51 -14.28
C LYS A 37 -7.45 -13.35 -12.76
N GLU A 38 -6.27 -12.98 -12.29
CA GLU A 38 -6.08 -12.77 -10.85
C GLU A 38 -6.95 -11.63 -10.33
N MET A 39 -7.10 -10.59 -11.14
CA MET A 39 -7.96 -9.47 -10.74
C MET A 39 -9.41 -9.91 -10.64
N PHE A 40 -9.89 -10.74 -11.56
CA PHE A 40 -11.25 -11.25 -11.47
C PHE A 40 -11.45 -12.09 -10.23
N LEU A 41 -10.46 -12.92 -9.89
CA LEU A 41 -10.56 -13.73 -8.68
C LEU A 41 -10.56 -12.86 -7.44
N LEU A 42 -9.76 -11.80 -7.45
CA LEU A 42 -9.75 -10.86 -6.33
C LEU A 42 -11.10 -10.16 -6.20
N GLN A 43 -11.68 -9.75 -7.32
CA GLN A 43 -13.01 -9.14 -7.28
C GLN A 43 -14.05 -10.09 -6.71
N GLU A 44 -14.01 -11.35 -7.11
CA GLU A 44 -14.93 -12.32 -6.57
C GLU A 44 -14.78 -12.49 -5.08
N SER A 45 -13.53 -12.52 -4.62
CA SER A 45 -13.24 -12.66 -3.21
C SER A 45 -13.76 -11.46 -2.42
N ILE A 46 -13.53 -10.26 -2.95
CA ILE A 46 -13.98 -9.05 -2.27
C ILE A 46 -15.49 -8.97 -2.25
N GLU A 47 -16.11 -9.35 -3.36
CA GLU A 47 -17.58 -9.34 -3.43
C GLU A 47 -18.19 -10.28 -2.40
N LYS A 48 -17.54 -11.40 -2.18
CA LYS A 48 -18.08 -12.44 -1.29
C LYS A 48 -17.72 -12.18 0.18
N TYR A 49 -16.52 -11.75 0.44
CA TYR A 49 -16.01 -11.66 1.81
C TYR A 49 -15.64 -10.25 2.25
N GLY A 50 -15.69 -9.28 1.34
CA GLY A 50 -15.21 -7.94 1.63
C GLY A 50 -13.70 -7.87 1.53
N ILE A 51 -13.16 -6.71 1.84
CA ILE A 51 -11.72 -6.51 1.84
C ILE A 51 -11.19 -6.93 3.20
N LEU A 52 -10.53 -8.09 3.22
CA LEU A 52 -10.06 -8.66 4.49
C LEU A 52 -8.78 -8.00 4.98
N ASN A 53 -7.93 -7.57 4.06
CA ASN A 53 -6.69 -6.89 4.42
C ASN A 53 -6.81 -5.43 4.02
N PRO A 54 -6.71 -4.50 5.00
CA PRO A 54 -6.83 -3.08 4.67
C PRO A 54 -5.67 -2.60 3.81
N LEU A 55 -5.92 -1.53 3.07
CA LEU A 55 -4.86 -0.85 2.36
C LEU A 55 -3.99 -0.11 3.34
N ILE A 56 -2.73 0.12 2.98
CA ILE A 56 -1.84 0.95 3.77
C ILE A 56 -1.61 2.23 2.99
N VAL A 57 -1.88 3.36 3.63
CA VAL A 57 -1.79 4.68 3.00
C VAL A 57 -1.03 5.64 3.89
N ARG A 58 -0.53 6.72 3.30
CA ARG A 58 0.07 7.80 4.07
C ARG A 58 -0.62 9.11 3.71
N PRO A 59 -0.73 10.04 4.66
CA PRO A 59 -1.35 11.33 4.35
C PRO A 59 -0.45 12.15 3.43
N VAL A 60 -1.07 12.85 2.49
CA VAL A 60 -0.38 13.79 1.62
C VAL A 60 -1.19 15.08 1.65
N PRO A 61 -0.68 16.18 1.09
CA PRO A 61 -1.37 17.47 1.20
C PRO A 61 -2.78 17.45 0.65
N ASP A 62 -3.59 18.37 1.14
CA ASP A 62 -4.93 18.66 0.64
C ASP A 62 -5.95 17.57 0.95
N GLY A 63 -5.71 16.79 2.00
CA GLY A 63 -6.71 15.83 2.44
C GLY A 63 -6.73 14.53 1.67
N TYR A 64 -5.70 14.29 0.86
CA TYR A 64 -5.59 13.04 0.13
C TYR A 64 -4.66 12.08 0.82
N TYR A 65 -4.69 10.84 0.37
CA TYR A 65 -3.84 9.79 0.90
C TYR A 65 -3.19 9.06 -0.25
N GLU A 66 -1.93 8.78 -0.12
CA GLU A 66 -1.18 8.04 -1.13
C GLU A 66 -1.12 6.57 -0.74
N ILE A 67 -1.46 5.69 -1.67
CA ILE A 67 -1.50 4.25 -1.40
C ILE A 67 -0.09 3.70 -1.40
N ILE A 68 0.30 3.05 -0.30
CA ILE A 68 1.58 2.37 -0.21
C ILE A 68 1.41 0.90 -0.55
N SER A 69 0.35 0.29 -0.07
CA SER A 69 0.06 -1.12 -0.32
C SER A 69 -1.41 -1.29 -0.55
N GLY A 70 -1.77 -2.07 -1.56
CA GLY A 70 -3.16 -2.38 -1.82
C GLY A 70 -3.71 -1.77 -3.10
N HIS A 71 -2.85 -1.39 -4.05
CA HIS A 71 -3.32 -0.83 -5.31
C HIS A 71 -4.29 -1.77 -6.02
N ARG A 72 -4.02 -3.08 -5.98
CA ARG A 72 -4.89 -4.05 -6.61
C ARG A 72 -6.23 -4.14 -5.91
N ARG A 73 -6.22 -4.08 -4.59
CA ARG A 73 -7.47 -4.10 -3.82
C ARG A 73 -8.31 -2.86 -4.08
N LYS A 74 -7.66 -1.72 -4.20
CA LYS A 74 -8.36 -0.48 -4.53
C LYS A 74 -9.01 -0.60 -5.91
N HIS A 75 -8.27 -1.12 -6.88
CA HIS A 75 -8.77 -1.29 -8.23
C HIS A 75 -9.98 -2.23 -8.26
N ALA A 76 -9.89 -3.35 -7.55
CA ALA A 76 -10.99 -4.30 -7.49
C ALA A 76 -12.22 -3.68 -6.83
N ALA A 77 -12.02 -2.92 -5.76
CA ALA A 77 -13.13 -2.26 -5.09
C ALA A 77 -13.81 -1.24 -5.99
N GLU A 78 -13.02 -0.50 -6.76
CA GLU A 78 -13.59 0.45 -7.72
C GLU A 78 -14.45 -0.25 -8.77
N LYS A 79 -13.95 -1.38 -9.27
CA LYS A 79 -14.70 -2.14 -10.25
C LYS A 79 -16.03 -2.63 -9.70
N LEU A 80 -16.07 -2.93 -8.41
CA LEU A 80 -17.29 -3.40 -7.76
C LEU A 80 -18.19 -2.27 -7.30
N GLY A 81 -17.78 -1.02 -7.49
CA GLY A 81 -18.61 0.11 -7.13
C GLY A 81 -18.53 0.52 -5.67
N TYR A 82 -17.51 0.11 -4.95
CA TYR A 82 -17.34 0.52 -3.58
C TYR A 82 -17.01 2.00 -3.51
N ARG A 83 -17.55 2.68 -2.52
CA ARG A 83 -17.24 4.10 -2.32
C ARG A 83 -16.17 4.29 -1.28
N LYS A 84 -16.02 3.36 -0.34
CA LYS A 84 -15.05 3.45 0.74
C LYS A 84 -14.33 2.12 0.85
N VAL A 85 -13.11 2.18 1.36
CA VAL A 85 -12.31 0.98 1.61
C VAL A 85 -11.64 1.10 2.96
N PRO A 86 -11.36 -0.03 3.60
CA PRO A 86 -10.64 0.00 4.88
C PRO A 86 -9.16 0.28 4.64
N VAL A 87 -8.61 1.18 5.45
CA VAL A 87 -7.21 1.57 5.33
C VAL A 87 -6.57 1.66 6.70
N ILE A 88 -5.25 1.53 6.72
CA ILE A 88 -4.42 1.86 7.87
C ILE A 88 -3.57 3.04 7.44
N ILE A 89 -3.59 4.10 8.24
CA ILE A 89 -2.82 5.31 7.94
C ILE A 89 -1.48 5.24 8.67
N ARG A 90 -0.41 5.35 7.91
CA ARG A 90 0.94 5.40 8.46
C ARG A 90 1.62 6.68 8.02
N VAL A 91 2.21 7.39 8.97
CA VAL A 91 2.93 8.61 8.66
C VAL A 91 4.36 8.22 8.37
N LEU A 92 4.69 8.14 7.09
CA LEU A 92 6.00 7.67 6.63
C LEU A 92 6.63 8.72 5.74
N SER A 93 7.96 8.79 5.78
CA SER A 93 8.70 9.60 4.82
C SER A 93 8.53 9.01 3.43
N GLU A 94 8.89 9.80 2.43
CA GLU A 94 8.82 9.30 1.07
C GLU A 94 9.71 8.08 0.89
N ASP A 95 10.93 8.13 1.42
CA ASP A 95 11.85 6.99 1.29
C ASP A 95 11.32 5.75 1.97
N ASP A 96 10.80 5.88 3.17
CA ASP A 96 10.26 4.73 3.88
C ASP A 96 9.02 4.18 3.19
N SER A 97 8.23 5.07 2.57
CA SER A 97 7.07 4.65 1.81
C SER A 97 7.48 3.83 0.59
N ILE A 98 8.55 4.26 -0.09
CA ILE A 98 9.06 3.51 -1.23
C ILE A 98 9.51 2.12 -0.80
N LEU A 99 10.26 2.05 0.31
CA LEU A 99 10.72 0.75 0.79
C LEU A 99 9.57 -0.16 1.15
N SER A 100 8.57 0.38 1.81
CA SER A 100 7.42 -0.41 2.21
C SER A 100 6.64 -0.91 1.00
N MET A 101 6.43 -0.03 0.02
CA MET A 101 5.69 -0.39 -1.18
C MET A 101 6.44 -1.46 -1.98
N VAL A 102 7.75 -1.29 -2.15
CA VAL A 102 8.55 -2.25 -2.89
C VAL A 102 8.53 -3.61 -2.20
N ASP A 103 8.77 -3.61 -0.89
CA ASP A 103 8.83 -4.88 -0.16
C ASP A 103 7.50 -5.63 -0.22
N SER A 104 6.39 -4.91 -0.13
CA SER A 104 5.09 -5.57 -0.17
C SER A 104 4.82 -6.23 -1.53
N ASN A 105 5.39 -5.68 -2.60
CA ASN A 105 5.16 -6.20 -3.94
C ASN A 105 6.18 -7.26 -4.36
N LEU A 106 7.38 -7.22 -3.82
CA LEU A 106 8.39 -8.22 -4.16
C LEU A 106 8.01 -9.60 -3.65
N HIS A 107 7.07 -9.69 -2.74
CA HIS A 107 6.60 -10.98 -2.23
C HIS A 107 5.48 -11.58 -3.08
N ARG A 108 5.03 -10.86 -4.12
CA ARG A 108 4.00 -11.39 -4.99
C ARG A 108 4.59 -12.45 -5.90
N GLU A 109 3.83 -13.50 -6.13
CA GLU A 109 4.29 -14.58 -6.99
C GLU A 109 4.44 -14.18 -8.45
N ARG A 110 3.55 -13.32 -8.90
CA ARG A 110 3.48 -13.00 -10.32
C ARG A 110 3.91 -11.57 -10.59
N ILE A 111 5.18 -11.33 -10.39
CA ILE A 111 5.77 -10.06 -10.70
C ILE A 111 6.71 -10.27 -11.89
N SER A 112 6.60 -9.40 -12.89
CA SER A 112 7.41 -9.54 -14.10
C SER A 112 8.87 -9.20 -13.81
N TYR A 113 9.74 -9.63 -14.72
CA TYR A 113 11.17 -9.31 -14.61
C TYR A 113 11.42 -7.83 -14.60
N SER A 114 10.75 -7.10 -15.51
CA SER A 114 10.97 -5.65 -15.59
C SER A 114 10.47 -4.95 -14.33
N GLU A 115 9.34 -5.38 -13.80
CA GLU A 115 8.83 -4.82 -12.55
C GLU A 115 9.79 -5.11 -11.40
N LYS A 116 10.31 -6.32 -11.35
CA LYS A 116 11.23 -6.72 -10.28
C LYS A 116 12.54 -5.93 -10.39
N ALA A 117 13.07 -5.79 -11.59
CA ALA A 117 14.31 -5.04 -11.79
C ALA A 117 14.13 -3.58 -11.38
N PHE A 118 13.03 -2.96 -11.78
CA PHE A 118 12.75 -1.58 -11.42
C PHE A 118 12.60 -1.45 -9.90
N ALA A 119 11.92 -2.40 -9.28
CA ALA A 119 11.72 -2.38 -7.84
C ALA A 119 13.05 -2.46 -7.08
N TYR A 120 13.94 -3.35 -7.52
CA TYR A 120 15.24 -3.46 -6.87
C TYR A 120 16.06 -2.18 -7.06
N LYS A 121 15.99 -1.59 -8.25
CA LYS A 121 16.71 -0.35 -8.49
C LYS A 121 16.19 0.74 -7.58
N LEU A 122 14.88 0.86 -7.47
CA LEU A 122 14.26 1.86 -6.62
C LEU A 122 14.68 1.66 -5.17
N LYS A 123 14.65 0.41 -4.71
CA LYS A 123 15.05 0.09 -3.36
C LYS A 123 16.51 0.46 -3.10
N ASN A 124 17.39 0.10 -4.04
CA ASN A 124 18.81 0.42 -3.87
C ASN A 124 19.07 1.91 -3.85
N ASP A 125 18.36 2.66 -4.69
CA ASP A 125 18.52 4.11 -4.71
C ASP A 125 18.13 4.72 -3.37
N VAL A 126 17.03 4.24 -2.79
CA VAL A 126 16.58 4.73 -1.49
C VAL A 126 17.59 4.38 -0.40
N LEU A 127 18.08 3.14 -0.40
CA LEU A 127 19.04 2.72 0.61
C LEU A 127 20.34 3.52 0.52
N LYS A 128 20.78 3.84 -0.69
CA LYS A 128 21.95 4.69 -0.86
C LYS A 128 21.74 6.08 -0.29
N ARG A 129 20.57 6.67 -0.54
CA ARG A 129 20.26 7.99 -0.01
C ARG A 129 20.27 7.98 1.52
N LYS A 130 19.65 6.93 2.10
CA LYS A 130 19.60 6.84 3.56
C LYS A 130 20.98 6.64 4.14
N SER A 131 21.80 5.83 3.50
CA SER A 131 23.16 5.60 3.95
C SER A 131 23.99 6.88 3.87
N GLY A 132 23.84 7.63 2.77
CA GLY A 132 24.55 8.90 2.61
C GLY A 132 24.15 9.90 3.68
N ARG A 133 22.87 9.95 4.02
CA ARG A 133 22.42 10.89 5.05
C ARG A 133 22.93 10.53 6.43
N LYS A 134 23.27 9.29 6.67
CA LYS A 134 23.82 8.86 7.95
C LYS A 134 25.29 9.16 8.09
N LYS A 135 25.94 9.38 6.99
CA LYS A 135 27.36 9.72 7.01
C LYS A 135 27.51 11.20 7.15
N ILE A 136 27.84 11.64 8.29
CA ILE A 136 27.96 13.08 8.51
C ILE A 136 29.36 13.45 8.96
#